data_9d15ad87c6784fe21da4b85003074ead
#
_entry.id   9d15ad87c6784fe21da4b85003074ead
#
_cell.length_a   1.000
_cell.length_b   1.000
_cell.length_c   1.000
_cell.angle_alpha   90.00
_cell.angle_beta   90.00
_cell.angle_gamma   90.00
#
_symmetry.space_group_name_H-M   'P 1'
#
loop_
_entity.id
_entity.type
_entity.pdbx_description
1 polymer ?
#
loop_
_entity_poly.entity_id
_entity_poly.type
_entity_poly.pdbx_seq_one_letter_code
_entity_poly.pdbx_strand_id
1 'polypeptide(L)'
;MALSVAGRHAIVTGGGSGINLAFTKKLLSRGCSVLVGDISLRPEAKELLKQYPHDPSTPPSADRPVALFKKTDVASWPQLSALTRAAEEAFPQIDIVVPGAGIFEPRWSSFWNPPKSLTNPDSPSRDDADGEPGHYAVLDVNLTHPIRLSQLAIAHWTSRRIPGSLLVVGSMAGYVHGIGSPLYFASKHGLHGFVRSLGRLRDTVNIRTAAIAPGAVNTPLWSDDPDKSNLISSDEIAASAEDIADAMLELLENPQYGDGTILEATAKGTRVVPAFNAPPPDIEDGGISEYEAGVSRQWEKKITEEGLKV
;
A
#
# COMPACT_ATOMS: atom_id res chain seq x y z
N MET A 1 -5.99 2.25 -24.58
CA MET A 1 -6.85 1.12 -24.26
C MET A 1 -6.90 0.98 -22.74
N ALA A 2 -8.05 0.66 -22.18
CA ALA A 2 -8.16 0.34 -20.75
C ALA A 2 -7.30 -0.90 -20.44
N LEU A 3 -6.69 -0.90 -19.27
CA LEU A 3 -5.91 -2.04 -18.79
C LEU A 3 -6.86 -2.99 -18.05
N SER A 4 -6.71 -4.29 -18.24
CA SER A 4 -7.57 -5.29 -17.58
C SER A 4 -6.80 -6.00 -16.47
N VAL A 5 -7.47 -6.25 -15.35
CA VAL A 5 -6.95 -7.10 -14.28
C VAL A 5 -7.25 -8.59 -14.51
N ALA A 6 -8.11 -8.93 -15.47
CA ALA A 6 -8.45 -10.32 -15.79
C ALA A 6 -7.22 -11.13 -16.23
N GLY A 7 -7.04 -12.29 -15.63
CA GLY A 7 -5.88 -13.16 -15.85
C GLY A 7 -4.57 -12.66 -15.21
N ARG A 8 -4.63 -11.59 -14.41
CA ARG A 8 -3.48 -11.06 -13.67
C ARG A 8 -3.36 -11.72 -12.30
N HIS A 9 -2.19 -11.52 -11.68
CA HIS A 9 -1.88 -12.07 -10.36
C HIS A 9 -1.40 -10.96 -9.43
N ALA A 10 -2.03 -10.89 -8.26
CA ALA A 10 -1.80 -9.81 -7.29
C ALA A 10 -1.28 -10.33 -5.95
N ILE A 11 -0.41 -9.55 -5.31
CA ILE A 11 -0.13 -9.63 -3.87
C ILE A 11 -0.87 -8.48 -3.20
N VAL A 12 -1.68 -8.78 -2.17
CA VAL A 12 -2.38 -7.77 -1.37
C VAL A 12 -2.04 -7.98 0.10
N THR A 13 -1.34 -7.02 0.71
CA THR A 13 -1.13 -7.05 2.16
C THR A 13 -2.28 -6.36 2.90
N GLY A 14 -2.65 -6.88 4.08
CA GLY A 14 -3.84 -6.42 4.80
C GLY A 14 -5.16 -6.89 4.19
N GLY A 15 -5.13 -7.87 3.27
CA GLY A 15 -6.32 -8.36 2.56
C GLY A 15 -7.26 -9.22 3.40
N GLY A 16 -6.94 -9.43 4.67
CA GLY A 16 -7.79 -10.18 5.62
C GLY A 16 -8.98 -9.39 6.15
N SER A 17 -9.07 -8.06 5.92
CA SER A 17 -10.14 -7.21 6.44
C SER A 17 -10.30 -5.88 5.65
N GLY A 18 -11.38 -5.14 5.93
CA GLY A 18 -11.59 -3.76 5.51
C GLY A 18 -11.50 -3.51 4.01
N ILE A 19 -10.92 -2.38 3.63
CA ILE A 19 -10.76 -1.94 2.24
C ILE A 19 -10.04 -3.00 1.40
N ASN A 20 -8.96 -3.57 1.91
CA ASN A 20 -8.15 -4.52 1.15
C ASN A 20 -8.85 -5.87 0.95
N LEU A 21 -9.74 -6.27 1.87
CA LEU A 21 -10.62 -7.43 1.66
C LEU A 21 -11.65 -7.13 0.55
N ALA A 22 -12.31 -5.97 0.59
CA ALA A 22 -13.23 -5.55 -0.46
C ALA A 22 -12.52 -5.50 -1.83
N PHE A 23 -11.30 -4.96 -1.87
CA PHE A 23 -10.49 -4.92 -3.08
C PHE A 23 -10.06 -6.32 -3.56
N THR A 24 -9.66 -7.21 -2.64
CA THR A 24 -9.37 -8.63 -2.95
C THR A 24 -10.58 -9.31 -3.59
N LYS A 25 -11.78 -9.14 -3.02
CA LYS A 25 -13.04 -9.65 -3.57
C LYS A 25 -13.30 -9.09 -4.98
N LYS A 26 -13.06 -7.80 -5.18
CA LYS A 26 -13.21 -7.14 -6.49
C LYS A 26 -12.24 -7.70 -7.52
N LEU A 27 -10.96 -7.86 -7.19
CA LEU A 27 -9.94 -8.46 -8.07
C LEU A 27 -10.34 -9.88 -8.48
N LEU A 28 -10.72 -10.73 -7.53
CA LEU A 28 -11.14 -12.10 -7.79
C LEU A 28 -12.37 -12.16 -8.70
N SER A 29 -13.39 -11.33 -8.43
CA SER A 29 -14.60 -11.27 -9.27
C SER A 29 -14.34 -10.77 -10.69
N ARG A 30 -13.19 -10.11 -10.92
CA ARG A 30 -12.74 -9.64 -12.24
C ARG A 30 -11.73 -10.59 -12.89
N GLY A 31 -11.56 -11.79 -12.36
CA GLY A 31 -10.67 -12.81 -12.93
C GLY A 31 -9.19 -12.63 -12.59
N CYS A 32 -8.85 -11.83 -11.57
CA CYS A 32 -7.48 -11.67 -11.07
C CYS A 32 -7.25 -12.62 -9.88
N SER A 33 -6.18 -13.41 -9.92
CA SER A 33 -5.79 -14.26 -8.79
C SER A 33 -5.05 -13.45 -7.72
N VAL A 34 -5.25 -13.78 -6.44
CA VAL A 34 -4.73 -12.99 -5.34
C VAL A 34 -4.03 -13.84 -4.28
N LEU A 35 -2.81 -13.48 -3.90
CA LEU A 35 -2.18 -13.92 -2.67
C LEU A 35 -2.34 -12.84 -1.60
N VAL A 36 -3.09 -13.16 -0.56
CA VAL A 36 -3.31 -12.32 0.61
C VAL A 36 -2.20 -12.53 1.63
N GLY A 37 -1.48 -11.45 1.99
CA GLY A 37 -0.55 -11.40 3.12
C GLY A 37 -1.20 -10.65 4.28
N ASP A 38 -1.43 -11.33 5.42
CA ASP A 38 -2.03 -10.71 6.60
C ASP A 38 -1.61 -11.45 7.87
N ILE A 39 -1.69 -10.81 9.02
CA ILE A 39 -1.46 -11.48 10.31
C ILE A 39 -2.59 -12.46 10.67
N SER A 40 -3.81 -12.18 10.18
CA SER A 40 -5.01 -13.00 10.42
C SER A 40 -6.05 -12.79 9.33
N LEU A 41 -7.03 -13.70 9.26
CA LEU A 41 -8.19 -13.59 8.37
C LEU A 41 -9.45 -13.47 9.19
N ARG A 42 -10.29 -12.48 8.88
CA ARG A 42 -11.65 -12.42 9.38
C ARG A 42 -12.53 -13.54 8.78
N PRO A 43 -13.67 -13.87 9.40
CA PRO A 43 -14.58 -14.89 8.89
C PRO A 43 -14.93 -14.69 7.41
N GLU A 44 -15.23 -13.45 7.00
CA GLU A 44 -15.60 -13.08 5.63
C GLU A 44 -14.45 -13.35 4.64
N ALA A 45 -13.21 -13.07 5.04
CA ALA A 45 -12.04 -13.36 4.23
C ALA A 45 -11.82 -14.88 4.09
N LYS A 46 -12.04 -15.65 5.16
CA LYS A 46 -11.96 -17.12 5.11
C LYS A 46 -12.99 -17.71 4.14
N GLU A 47 -14.23 -17.20 4.17
CA GLU A 47 -15.27 -17.63 3.24
C GLU A 47 -14.97 -17.22 1.80
N LEU A 48 -14.40 -16.03 1.58
CA LEU A 48 -13.95 -15.61 0.26
C LEU A 48 -12.89 -16.56 -0.31
N LEU A 49 -11.87 -16.90 0.48
CA LEU A 49 -10.81 -17.80 0.00
C LEU A 49 -11.34 -19.18 -0.37
N LYS A 50 -12.34 -19.71 0.33
CA LYS A 50 -12.98 -21.00 -0.01
C LYS A 50 -13.69 -20.99 -1.36
N GLN A 51 -14.19 -19.83 -1.80
CA GLN A 51 -14.88 -19.69 -3.09
C GLN A 51 -13.90 -19.72 -4.28
N TYR A 52 -12.60 -19.47 -4.05
CA TYR A 52 -11.56 -19.40 -5.06
C TYR A 52 -10.40 -20.36 -4.73
N PRO A 53 -10.67 -21.68 -4.70
CA PRO A 53 -9.68 -22.65 -4.26
C PRO A 53 -8.51 -22.73 -5.24
N HIS A 54 -7.32 -22.98 -4.70
CA HIS A 54 -6.10 -23.21 -5.46
C HIS A 54 -5.88 -24.72 -5.67
N ASP A 55 -5.71 -25.12 -6.90
CA ASP A 55 -5.25 -26.46 -7.29
C ASP A 55 -3.84 -26.32 -7.90
N PRO A 56 -2.79 -26.80 -7.22
CA PRO A 56 -1.42 -26.71 -7.72
C PRO A 56 -1.19 -27.41 -9.07
N SER A 57 -2.05 -28.38 -9.42
CA SER A 57 -1.95 -29.09 -10.69
C SER A 57 -2.48 -28.28 -11.88
N THR A 58 -3.19 -27.19 -11.63
CA THR A 58 -3.86 -26.43 -12.68
C THR A 58 -3.55 -24.93 -12.53
N PRO A 59 -2.83 -24.32 -13.48
CA PRO A 59 -2.52 -22.89 -13.43
C PRO A 59 -3.77 -22.03 -13.34
N PRO A 60 -3.74 -20.91 -12.57
CA PRO A 60 -4.84 -19.96 -12.54
C PRO A 60 -5.06 -19.29 -13.89
N SER A 61 -6.31 -18.87 -14.17
CA SER A 61 -6.69 -18.15 -15.39
C SER A 61 -7.77 -17.12 -15.08
N ALA A 62 -8.11 -16.28 -16.07
CA ALA A 62 -9.17 -15.28 -15.90
C ALA A 62 -10.53 -15.91 -15.54
N ASP A 63 -10.85 -17.07 -16.12
CA ASP A 63 -12.10 -17.79 -15.85
C ASP A 63 -12.04 -18.64 -14.56
N ARG A 64 -10.84 -18.82 -14.04
CA ARG A 64 -10.59 -19.56 -12.81
C ARG A 64 -9.53 -18.88 -11.96
N PRO A 65 -9.85 -17.71 -11.42
CA PRO A 65 -8.97 -17.02 -10.47
C PRO A 65 -8.88 -17.82 -9.16
N VAL A 66 -7.76 -17.70 -8.48
CA VAL A 66 -7.51 -18.37 -7.19
C VAL A 66 -7.18 -17.36 -6.09
N ALA A 67 -7.55 -17.70 -4.87
CA ALA A 67 -7.22 -16.92 -3.68
C ALA A 67 -6.34 -17.75 -2.75
N LEU A 68 -5.19 -17.20 -2.41
CA LEU A 68 -4.23 -17.80 -1.49
C LEU A 68 -4.04 -16.91 -0.25
N PHE A 69 -3.67 -17.52 0.85
CA PHE A 69 -3.31 -16.82 2.07
C PHE A 69 -1.94 -17.24 2.58
N LYS A 70 -1.13 -16.26 2.92
CA LYS A 70 0.10 -16.48 3.68
C LYS A 70 0.11 -15.58 4.91
N LYS A 71 0.15 -16.20 6.11
CA LYS A 71 0.31 -15.43 7.33
C LYS A 71 1.60 -14.61 7.26
N THR A 72 1.47 -13.30 7.39
CA THR A 72 2.57 -12.36 7.18
C THR A 72 2.43 -11.18 8.15
N ASP A 73 3.42 -11.00 9.00
CA ASP A 73 3.66 -9.74 9.69
C ASP A 73 4.46 -8.84 8.74
N VAL A 74 3.86 -7.74 8.32
CA VAL A 74 4.46 -6.83 7.35
C VAL A 74 5.62 -6.01 7.90
N ALA A 75 5.76 -5.89 9.22
CA ALA A 75 6.92 -5.29 9.85
C ALA A 75 8.17 -6.20 9.75
N SER A 76 7.98 -7.49 9.45
CA SER A 76 9.06 -8.46 9.31
C SER A 76 9.53 -8.57 7.85
N TRP A 77 10.68 -8.02 7.52
CA TRP A 77 11.28 -8.12 6.18
C TRP A 77 11.50 -9.57 5.70
N PRO A 78 11.93 -10.53 6.54
CA PRO A 78 11.98 -11.94 6.15
C PRO A 78 10.61 -12.49 5.74
N GLN A 79 9.51 -12.09 6.43
CA GLN A 79 8.17 -12.53 6.08
C GLN A 79 7.66 -11.86 4.78
N LEU A 80 7.99 -10.60 4.52
CA LEU A 80 7.72 -9.94 3.23
C LEU A 80 8.43 -10.66 2.07
N SER A 81 9.71 -11.01 2.26
CA SER A 81 10.45 -11.79 1.27
C SER A 81 9.85 -13.19 1.06
N ALA A 82 9.39 -13.84 2.14
CA ALA A 82 8.71 -15.14 2.06
C ALA A 82 7.32 -15.03 1.38
N LEU A 83 6.61 -13.91 1.55
CA LEU A 83 5.34 -13.64 0.85
C LEU A 83 5.58 -13.52 -0.66
N THR A 84 6.60 -12.75 -1.07
CA THR A 84 6.94 -12.58 -2.49
C THR A 84 7.33 -13.91 -3.14
N ARG A 85 8.19 -14.72 -2.47
CA ARG A 85 8.53 -16.06 -2.96
C ARG A 85 7.32 -16.98 -3.10
N ALA A 86 6.40 -16.95 -2.14
CA ALA A 86 5.17 -17.74 -2.23
C ALA A 86 4.29 -17.34 -3.43
N ALA A 87 4.26 -16.06 -3.80
CA ALA A 87 3.59 -15.61 -5.01
C ALA A 87 4.32 -16.08 -6.28
N GLU A 88 5.66 -16.05 -6.29
CA GLU A 88 6.46 -16.55 -7.42
C GLU A 88 6.32 -18.06 -7.63
N GLU A 89 6.09 -18.81 -6.57
CA GLU A 89 5.84 -20.25 -6.63
C GLU A 89 4.41 -20.59 -7.08
N ALA A 90 3.43 -19.77 -6.70
CA ALA A 90 2.02 -20.02 -6.96
C ALA A 90 1.54 -19.48 -8.31
N PHE A 91 2.17 -18.43 -8.83
CA PHE A 91 1.72 -17.71 -10.01
C PHE A 91 2.77 -17.68 -11.11
N PRO A 92 2.36 -17.76 -12.38
CA PRO A 92 3.29 -17.64 -13.51
C PRO A 92 4.05 -16.29 -13.52
N GLN A 93 3.40 -15.25 -13.03
CA GLN A 93 3.93 -13.89 -12.97
C GLN A 93 3.23 -13.11 -11.84
N ILE A 94 3.90 -12.17 -11.20
CA ILE A 94 3.29 -11.19 -10.32
C ILE A 94 3.08 -9.92 -11.15
N ASP A 95 1.83 -9.48 -11.33
CA ASP A 95 1.48 -8.30 -12.13
C ASP A 95 1.19 -7.07 -11.27
N ILE A 96 0.61 -7.30 -10.09
CA ILE A 96 0.08 -6.25 -9.23
C ILE A 96 0.58 -6.47 -7.80
N VAL A 97 1.08 -5.42 -7.17
CA VAL A 97 1.44 -5.46 -5.74
C VAL A 97 0.75 -4.31 -5.02
N VAL A 98 0.03 -4.65 -3.94
CA VAL A 98 -0.75 -3.72 -3.14
C VAL A 98 -0.24 -3.73 -1.70
N PRO A 99 0.68 -2.84 -1.34
CA PRO A 99 1.08 -2.62 0.05
C PRO A 99 -0.06 -1.91 0.80
N GLY A 100 -1.02 -2.69 1.32
CA GLY A 100 -2.28 -2.18 1.86
C GLY A 100 -2.42 -2.31 3.37
N ALA A 101 -1.64 -3.18 4.04
CA ALA A 101 -1.69 -3.31 5.49
C ALA A 101 -1.35 -1.97 6.18
N GLY A 102 -2.11 -1.62 7.19
CA GLY A 102 -1.92 -0.37 7.93
C GLY A 102 -2.65 -0.38 9.26
N ILE A 103 -2.20 0.46 10.18
CA ILE A 103 -2.81 0.71 11.50
C ILE A 103 -2.98 2.22 11.70
N PHE A 104 -4.02 2.60 12.46
CA PHE A 104 -4.25 4.00 12.82
C PHE A 104 -3.68 4.24 14.21
N GLU A 105 -2.50 4.81 14.30
CA GLU A 105 -1.72 5.21 15.49
C GLU A 105 -2.32 4.71 16.83
N PRO A 106 -2.14 3.43 17.19
CA PRO A 106 -2.75 2.85 18.37
C PRO A 106 -2.03 3.33 19.62
N ARG A 107 -2.70 3.31 20.80
CA ARG A 107 -2.09 3.76 22.06
C ARG A 107 -0.77 3.07 22.39
N TRP A 108 -0.59 1.84 21.93
CA TRP A 108 0.63 1.07 22.16
C TRP A 108 1.78 1.40 21.18
N SER A 109 1.57 2.24 20.16
CA SER A 109 2.61 2.80 19.29
C SER A 109 2.13 4.17 18.81
N SER A 110 2.40 5.21 19.62
CA SER A 110 1.88 6.57 19.38
C SER A 110 2.89 7.60 19.88
N PHE A 111 2.91 8.75 19.20
CA PHE A 111 3.71 9.90 19.61
C PHE A 111 3.38 10.36 21.03
N TRP A 112 2.09 10.35 21.40
CA TRP A 112 1.62 10.80 22.71
C TRP A 112 1.77 9.77 23.83
N ASN A 113 2.12 8.54 23.49
CA ASN A 113 2.46 7.48 24.43
C ASN A 113 3.90 7.03 24.15
N PRO A 114 4.92 7.81 24.54
CA PRO A 114 6.30 7.44 24.28
C PRO A 114 6.65 6.11 24.99
N PRO A 115 7.71 5.44 24.57
CA PRO A 115 8.20 4.22 25.22
C PRO A 115 8.32 4.37 26.74
N LYS A 116 8.20 3.26 27.46
CA LYS A 116 8.37 3.22 28.91
C LYS A 116 9.76 3.73 29.31
N SER A 117 9.80 4.48 30.42
CA SER A 117 11.03 5.02 30.99
C SER A 117 10.92 5.11 32.50
N LEU A 118 12.00 5.47 33.18
CA LEU A 118 12.00 5.72 34.63
C LEU A 118 11.02 6.84 35.02
N THR A 119 10.80 7.82 34.15
CA THR A 119 9.88 8.95 34.36
C THR A 119 8.47 8.69 33.86
N ASN A 120 8.27 7.59 33.07
CA ASN A 120 6.97 7.20 32.50
C ASN A 120 6.82 5.66 32.49
N PRO A 121 6.81 5.01 33.69
CA PRO A 121 6.79 3.54 33.77
C PRO A 121 5.45 2.94 33.33
N ASP A 122 4.35 3.70 33.40
CA ASP A 122 2.99 3.25 33.12
C ASP A 122 2.57 3.50 31.67
N SER A 123 3.48 3.92 30.79
CA SER A 123 3.17 4.11 29.38
C SER A 123 2.56 2.85 28.77
N PRO A 124 1.46 2.95 28.00
CA PRO A 124 0.89 1.84 27.26
C PRO A 124 1.72 1.43 26.03
N SER A 125 2.82 2.13 25.74
CA SER A 125 3.66 1.87 24.58
C SER A 125 4.24 0.44 24.63
N ARG A 126 4.29 -0.18 23.46
CA ARG A 126 5.02 -1.45 23.18
C ARG A 126 6.27 -1.20 22.35
N ASP A 127 6.47 0.05 21.89
CA ASP A 127 7.74 0.45 21.27
C ASP A 127 8.83 0.42 22.36
N ASP A 128 10.04 0.01 21.98
CA ASP A 128 11.15 -0.19 22.92
C ASP A 128 12.05 1.06 22.97
N ALA A 129 12.22 1.65 24.15
CA ALA A 129 13.08 2.80 24.35
C ALA A 129 14.57 2.48 24.14
N ASP A 130 14.96 1.25 24.45
CA ASP A 130 16.35 0.76 24.36
C ASP A 130 16.59 -0.06 23.09
N GLY A 131 15.59 -0.11 22.19
CA GLY A 131 15.69 -0.82 20.92
C GLY A 131 16.82 -0.25 20.04
N GLU A 132 17.64 -1.12 19.47
CA GLU A 132 18.70 -0.73 18.54
C GLU A 132 18.55 -1.41 17.17
N PRO A 133 18.17 -0.64 16.13
CA PRO A 133 17.78 0.78 16.14
C PRO A 133 16.40 0.99 16.79
N GLY A 134 16.19 2.16 17.40
CA GLY A 134 14.87 2.57 17.87
C GLY A 134 13.88 2.69 16.71
N HIS A 135 12.63 2.28 16.92
CA HIS A 135 11.60 2.29 15.92
C HIS A 135 10.21 2.52 16.53
N TYR A 136 9.24 2.89 15.68
CA TYR A 136 7.83 2.91 16.03
C TYR A 136 7.09 1.91 15.14
N ALA A 137 6.36 0.99 15.75
CA ALA A 137 5.62 -0.04 15.01
C ALA A 137 4.60 0.57 14.02
N VAL A 138 4.01 1.72 14.34
CA VAL A 138 3.13 2.44 13.41
C VAL A 138 3.86 2.88 12.13
N LEU A 139 5.12 3.29 12.23
CA LEU A 139 5.94 3.64 11.05
C LEU A 139 6.38 2.40 10.29
N ASP A 140 6.75 1.33 10.99
CA ASP A 140 7.15 0.06 10.38
C ASP A 140 6.04 -0.51 9.50
N VAL A 141 4.80 -0.52 10.02
CA VAL A 141 3.64 -1.04 9.30
C VAL A 141 3.20 -0.08 8.19
N ASN A 142 3.10 1.22 8.47
CA ASN A 142 2.44 2.16 7.55
C ASN A 142 3.38 2.75 6.49
N LEU A 143 4.70 2.77 6.73
CA LEU A 143 5.67 3.43 5.85
C LEU A 143 6.78 2.47 5.41
N THR A 144 7.51 1.86 6.36
CA THR A 144 8.66 1.00 6.05
C THR A 144 8.23 -0.24 5.25
N HIS A 145 7.15 -0.90 5.64
CA HIS A 145 6.60 -2.04 4.93
C HIS A 145 6.23 -1.72 3.46
N PRO A 146 5.43 -0.67 3.16
CA PRO A 146 5.14 -0.34 1.75
C PRO A 146 6.39 -0.07 0.93
N ILE A 147 7.37 0.62 1.49
CA ILE A 147 8.64 0.87 0.82
C ILE A 147 9.37 -0.45 0.53
N ARG A 148 9.50 -1.34 1.54
CA ARG A 148 10.20 -2.62 1.37
C ARG A 148 9.50 -3.54 0.39
N LEU A 149 8.17 -3.68 0.47
CA LEU A 149 7.42 -4.51 -0.47
C LEU A 149 7.49 -3.96 -1.90
N SER A 150 7.51 -2.63 -2.06
CA SER A 150 7.74 -1.99 -3.36
C SER A 150 9.12 -2.31 -3.95
N GLN A 151 10.18 -2.33 -3.12
CA GLN A 151 11.52 -2.74 -3.60
C GLN A 151 11.49 -4.18 -4.13
N LEU A 152 10.85 -5.12 -3.40
CA LEU A 152 10.73 -6.51 -3.83
C LEU A 152 9.95 -6.63 -5.14
N ALA A 153 8.85 -5.89 -5.28
CA ALA A 153 8.04 -5.86 -6.50
C ALA A 153 8.81 -5.28 -7.70
N ILE A 154 9.45 -4.12 -7.53
CA ILE A 154 10.24 -3.49 -8.60
C ILE A 154 11.40 -4.38 -9.02
N ALA A 155 12.10 -5.03 -8.07
CA ALA A 155 13.16 -5.99 -8.38
C ALA A 155 12.63 -7.17 -9.19
N HIS A 156 11.46 -7.73 -8.82
CA HIS A 156 10.80 -8.81 -9.57
C HIS A 156 10.52 -8.39 -11.01
N TRP A 157 9.92 -7.22 -11.22
CA TRP A 157 9.53 -6.76 -12.55
C TRP A 157 10.74 -6.38 -13.42
N THR A 158 11.71 -5.63 -12.85
CA THR A 158 12.87 -5.18 -13.62
C THR A 158 13.82 -6.31 -13.98
N SER A 159 14.04 -7.28 -13.10
CA SER A 159 14.89 -8.45 -13.37
C SER A 159 14.32 -9.34 -14.50
N ARG A 160 12.98 -9.40 -14.62
CA ARG A 160 12.27 -10.16 -15.64
C ARG A 160 11.92 -9.34 -16.88
N ARG A 161 12.14 -8.01 -16.84
CA ARG A 161 11.77 -7.06 -17.90
C ARG A 161 10.28 -7.15 -18.25
N ILE A 162 9.43 -7.25 -17.24
CA ILE A 162 7.99 -7.33 -17.37
C ILE A 162 7.33 -6.07 -16.78
N PRO A 163 6.15 -5.67 -17.29
CA PRO A 163 5.39 -4.58 -16.70
C PRO A 163 4.89 -4.94 -15.29
N GLY A 164 4.65 -3.91 -14.48
CA GLY A 164 4.10 -4.07 -13.15
C GLY A 164 3.17 -2.93 -12.75
N SER A 165 2.33 -3.16 -11.75
CA SER A 165 1.46 -2.15 -11.15
C SER A 165 1.58 -2.15 -9.64
N LEU A 166 2.08 -1.05 -9.09
CA LEU A 166 2.19 -0.81 -7.66
C LEU A 166 1.06 0.13 -7.22
N LEU A 167 0.15 -0.36 -6.39
CA LEU A 167 -0.97 0.39 -5.86
C LEU A 167 -0.89 0.47 -4.34
N VAL A 168 -0.51 1.63 -3.81
CA VAL A 168 -0.31 1.85 -2.37
C VAL A 168 -1.60 2.36 -1.72
N VAL A 169 -1.90 1.88 -0.50
CA VAL A 169 -3.03 2.41 0.28
C VAL A 169 -2.55 3.57 1.17
N GLY A 170 -2.72 4.77 0.64
CA GLY A 170 -2.48 6.03 1.34
C GLY A 170 -3.60 6.41 2.31
N SER A 171 -3.93 7.69 2.36
CA SER A 171 -5.05 8.30 3.10
C SER A 171 -5.14 9.78 2.77
N MET A 172 -6.29 10.43 2.98
CA MET A 172 -6.37 11.90 3.07
C MET A 172 -5.38 12.47 4.10
N ALA A 173 -5.02 11.70 5.14
CA ALA A 173 -3.98 12.05 6.09
C ALA A 173 -2.58 12.25 5.45
N GLY A 174 -2.40 11.96 4.17
CA GLY A 174 -1.17 12.23 3.42
C GLY A 174 -1.02 13.67 2.91
N TYR A 175 -2.00 14.55 3.13
CA TYR A 175 -1.95 15.98 2.74
C TYR A 175 -2.73 16.89 3.69
N VAL A 176 -3.32 16.33 4.75
CA VAL A 176 -3.87 17.08 5.87
C VAL A 176 -3.09 16.73 7.15
N HIS A 177 -3.33 17.43 8.22
CA HIS A 177 -2.63 17.22 9.50
C HIS A 177 -3.61 17.17 10.67
N GLY A 178 -3.20 16.58 11.77
CA GLY A 178 -3.97 16.50 12.99
C GLY A 178 -3.10 16.15 14.19
N ILE A 179 -3.29 16.85 15.30
CA ILE A 179 -2.48 16.66 16.51
C ILE A 179 -2.74 15.32 17.19
N GLY A 180 -3.89 14.69 16.95
CA GLY A 180 -4.29 13.47 17.65
C GLY A 180 -3.47 12.22 17.26
N SER A 181 -2.84 12.21 16.07
CA SER A 181 -2.14 11.02 15.54
C SER A 181 -0.95 11.41 14.67
N PRO A 182 0.07 12.12 15.23
CA PRO A 182 1.16 12.71 14.43
C PRO A 182 1.95 11.69 13.61
N LEU A 183 2.21 10.49 14.16
CA LEU A 183 2.95 9.43 13.45
C LEU A 183 2.15 8.85 12.29
N TYR A 184 0.82 8.71 12.43
CA TYR A 184 -0.04 8.29 11.34
C TYR A 184 0.01 9.28 10.19
N PHE A 185 -0.20 10.58 10.47
CA PHE A 185 -0.12 11.63 9.45
C PHE A 185 1.26 11.67 8.80
N ALA A 186 2.34 11.61 9.58
CA ALA A 186 3.71 11.55 9.05
C ALA A 186 3.92 10.36 8.12
N SER A 187 3.44 9.16 8.50
CA SER A 187 3.55 7.95 7.68
C SER A 187 2.83 8.11 6.34
N LYS A 188 1.62 8.69 6.34
CA LYS A 188 0.82 8.86 5.12
C LYS A 188 1.34 9.97 4.21
N HIS A 189 1.90 11.05 4.77
CA HIS A 189 2.65 12.06 3.99
C HIS A 189 3.87 11.43 3.32
N GLY A 190 4.66 10.65 4.09
CA GLY A 190 5.82 9.94 3.55
C GLY A 190 5.45 9.01 2.39
N LEU A 191 4.33 8.28 2.50
CA LEU A 191 3.85 7.41 1.42
C LEU A 191 3.48 8.18 0.15
N HIS A 192 2.81 9.32 0.26
CA HIS A 192 2.45 10.12 -0.90
C HIS A 192 3.70 10.65 -1.61
N GLY A 193 4.69 11.16 -0.84
CA GLY A 193 5.97 11.57 -1.38
C GLY A 193 6.71 10.42 -2.08
N PHE A 194 6.73 9.25 -1.44
CA PHE A 194 7.34 8.04 -2.00
C PHE A 194 6.71 7.62 -3.33
N VAL A 195 5.37 7.51 -3.40
CA VAL A 195 4.65 7.11 -4.62
C VAL A 195 4.89 8.09 -5.76
N ARG A 196 4.83 9.40 -5.48
CA ARG A 196 5.11 10.45 -6.48
C ARG A 196 6.53 10.35 -7.03
N SER A 197 7.51 10.07 -6.16
CA SER A 197 8.92 9.91 -6.56
C SER A 197 9.15 8.72 -7.51
N LEU A 198 8.26 7.72 -7.48
CA LEU A 198 8.33 6.55 -8.36
C LEU A 198 7.61 6.74 -9.71
N GLY A 199 6.94 7.88 -9.93
CA GLY A 199 6.09 8.10 -11.11
C GLY A 199 6.79 7.88 -12.44
N ARG A 200 8.09 8.24 -12.54
CA ARG A 200 8.89 8.06 -13.76
C ARG A 200 9.16 6.60 -14.14
N LEU A 201 8.96 5.65 -13.24
CA LEU A 201 9.10 4.21 -13.56
C LEU A 201 8.13 3.76 -14.65
N ARG A 202 7.00 4.47 -14.83
CA ARG A 202 6.05 4.19 -15.91
C ARG A 202 6.70 4.30 -17.28
N ASP A 203 7.39 5.40 -17.53
CA ASP A 203 7.99 5.70 -18.84
C ASP A 203 9.34 5.00 -19.01
N THR A 204 10.05 4.72 -17.91
CA THR A 204 11.40 4.16 -17.91
C THR A 204 11.39 2.63 -18.07
N VAL A 205 10.56 1.94 -17.29
CA VAL A 205 10.56 0.46 -17.22
C VAL A 205 9.15 -0.14 -17.23
N ASN A 206 8.13 0.64 -17.63
CA ASN A 206 6.73 0.23 -17.72
C ASN A 206 6.15 -0.30 -16.38
N ILE A 207 6.54 0.33 -15.27
CA ILE A 207 5.98 0.07 -13.95
C ILE A 207 5.09 1.24 -13.56
N ARG A 208 3.80 0.96 -13.39
CA ARG A 208 2.80 1.94 -12.96
C ARG A 208 2.81 2.05 -11.45
N THR A 209 2.77 3.28 -10.94
CA THR A 209 2.73 3.57 -9.50
C THR A 209 1.60 4.54 -9.20
N ALA A 210 0.77 4.20 -8.22
CA ALA A 210 -0.31 5.06 -7.76
C ALA A 210 -0.62 4.81 -6.29
N ALA A 211 -1.32 5.75 -5.64
CA ALA A 211 -1.91 5.53 -4.34
C ALA A 211 -3.38 5.94 -4.32
N ILE A 212 -4.19 5.12 -3.66
CA ILE A 212 -5.51 5.54 -3.20
C ILE A 212 -5.36 6.33 -1.91
N ALA A 213 -6.09 7.43 -1.77
CA ALA A 213 -6.15 8.26 -0.57
C ALA A 213 -7.58 8.31 -0.02
N PRO A 214 -8.02 7.28 0.73
CA PRO A 214 -9.35 7.23 1.28
C PRO A 214 -9.59 8.35 2.31
N GLY A 215 -10.82 8.85 2.35
CA GLY A 215 -11.36 9.60 3.47
C GLY A 215 -11.75 8.70 4.63
N ALA A 216 -12.78 9.09 5.39
CA ALA A 216 -13.39 8.23 6.39
C ALA A 216 -14.07 7.03 5.72
N VAL A 217 -13.75 5.81 6.15
CA VAL A 217 -14.30 4.57 5.62
C VAL A 217 -14.72 3.69 6.78
N ASN A 218 -15.96 3.22 6.77
CA ASN A 218 -16.44 2.32 7.81
C ASN A 218 -15.75 0.95 7.69
N THR A 219 -14.77 0.71 8.53
CA THR A 219 -13.93 -0.50 8.54
C THR A 219 -13.54 -0.91 9.95
N PRO A 220 -13.09 -2.16 10.13
CA PRO A 220 -12.54 -2.64 11.40
C PRO A 220 -11.37 -1.82 11.98
N LEU A 221 -10.70 -1.03 11.17
CA LEU A 221 -9.67 -0.10 11.62
C LEU A 221 -10.17 0.85 12.72
N TRP A 222 -11.45 1.19 12.67
CA TRP A 222 -12.13 2.07 13.62
C TRP A 222 -12.97 1.30 14.62
N SER A 223 -13.79 0.35 14.16
CA SER A 223 -14.76 -0.35 15.02
C SER A 223 -14.13 -1.31 16.02
N ASP A 224 -12.94 -1.84 15.75
CA ASP A 224 -12.25 -2.79 16.63
C ASP A 224 -11.44 -2.10 17.74
N ASP A 225 -11.23 -0.80 17.66
CA ASP A 225 -10.53 -0.01 18.67
C ASP A 225 -11.56 0.76 19.51
N PRO A 226 -11.79 0.37 20.79
CA PRO A 226 -12.77 1.05 21.64
C PRO A 226 -12.51 2.55 21.82
N ASP A 227 -11.24 2.96 21.77
CA ASP A 227 -10.86 4.38 21.90
C ASP A 227 -11.17 5.18 20.61
N LYS A 228 -11.46 4.50 19.50
CA LYS A 228 -11.65 5.10 18.17
C LYS A 228 -13.03 4.86 17.58
N SER A 229 -13.81 3.95 18.15
CA SER A 229 -15.16 3.60 17.65
C SER A 229 -16.10 4.81 17.54
N ASN A 230 -15.84 5.88 18.29
CA ASN A 230 -16.61 7.12 18.29
C ASN A 230 -15.98 8.24 17.44
N LEU A 231 -14.83 8.02 16.78
CA LEU A 231 -14.19 9.03 15.94
C LEU A 231 -14.92 9.25 14.62
N ILE A 232 -15.65 8.24 14.15
CA ILE A 232 -16.57 8.39 13.01
C ILE A 232 -17.97 8.50 13.61
N SER A 233 -18.54 9.70 13.60
CA SER A 233 -19.92 9.89 14.05
C SER A 233 -20.88 9.18 13.08
N SER A 234 -22.05 8.72 13.61
CA SER A 234 -23.10 8.11 12.78
C SER A 234 -23.64 9.06 11.70
N ASP A 235 -23.41 10.36 11.86
CA ASP A 235 -23.87 11.41 10.96
C ASP A 235 -22.82 11.79 9.90
N GLU A 236 -21.58 11.31 10.02
CA GLU A 236 -20.58 11.49 8.97
C GLU A 236 -20.83 10.53 7.81
N ILE A 237 -20.88 11.10 6.61
CA ILE A 237 -20.98 10.33 5.37
C ILE A 237 -19.63 9.66 5.13
N ALA A 238 -19.46 8.44 5.64
CA ALA A 238 -18.30 7.61 5.36
C ALA A 238 -18.50 6.87 4.02
N ALA A 239 -17.43 6.72 3.26
CA ALA A 239 -17.42 5.83 2.10
C ALA A 239 -17.49 4.37 2.55
N SER A 240 -18.06 3.50 1.72
CA SER A 240 -17.95 2.06 1.93
C SER A 240 -16.58 1.53 1.51
N ALA A 241 -16.19 0.37 2.04
CA ALA A 241 -14.98 -0.31 1.60
C ALA A 241 -15.04 -0.69 0.10
N GLU A 242 -16.24 -0.97 -0.40
CA GLU A 242 -16.55 -1.27 -1.79
C GLU A 242 -16.32 -0.05 -2.70
N ASP A 243 -16.75 1.15 -2.31
CA ASP A 243 -16.51 2.39 -3.06
C ASP A 243 -15.00 2.65 -3.23
N ILE A 244 -14.24 2.44 -2.15
CA ILE A 244 -12.78 2.58 -2.21
C ILE A 244 -12.17 1.50 -3.10
N ALA A 245 -12.66 0.26 -3.03
CA ALA A 245 -12.19 -0.82 -3.89
C ALA A 245 -12.47 -0.55 -5.38
N ASP A 246 -13.59 0.11 -5.71
CA ASP A 246 -13.88 0.55 -7.08
C ASP A 246 -12.89 1.61 -7.56
N ALA A 247 -12.59 2.60 -6.73
CA ALA A 247 -11.57 3.61 -7.03
C ALA A 247 -10.15 3.00 -7.16
N MET A 248 -9.83 1.98 -6.35
CA MET A 248 -8.57 1.22 -6.48
C MET A 248 -8.50 0.46 -7.80
N LEU A 249 -9.62 -0.14 -8.24
CA LEU A 249 -9.68 -0.82 -9.54
C LEU A 249 -9.51 0.18 -10.68
N GLU A 250 -10.13 1.36 -10.59
CA GLU A 250 -9.95 2.45 -11.56
C GLU A 250 -8.48 2.88 -11.67
N LEU A 251 -7.75 2.99 -10.55
CA LEU A 251 -6.31 3.29 -10.56
C LEU A 251 -5.49 2.25 -11.32
N LEU A 252 -5.90 0.99 -11.33
CA LEU A 252 -5.24 -0.07 -12.09
C LEU A 252 -5.64 -0.08 -13.57
N GLU A 253 -6.94 0.08 -13.87
CA GLU A 253 -7.48 -0.14 -15.22
C GLU A 253 -7.49 1.12 -16.10
N ASN A 254 -7.52 2.32 -15.52
CA ASN A 254 -7.51 3.56 -16.27
C ASN A 254 -6.09 3.97 -16.67
N PRO A 255 -5.81 4.09 -17.98
CA PRO A 255 -4.46 4.38 -18.46
C PRO A 255 -3.97 5.81 -18.15
N GLN A 256 -4.85 6.72 -17.75
CA GLN A 256 -4.44 8.07 -17.35
C GLN A 256 -3.69 8.11 -16.01
N TYR A 257 -3.85 7.07 -15.17
CA TYR A 257 -3.18 6.97 -13.87
C TYR A 257 -1.92 6.10 -13.94
N GLY A 258 -1.11 6.10 -12.88
CA GLY A 258 0.05 5.23 -12.76
C GLY A 258 1.41 5.91 -12.96
N ASP A 259 1.45 7.22 -12.88
CA ASP A 259 2.64 8.09 -12.98
C ASP A 259 2.98 8.77 -11.63
N GLY A 260 2.72 8.08 -10.52
CA GLY A 260 2.79 8.66 -9.18
C GLY A 260 1.46 9.29 -8.73
N THR A 261 0.36 9.01 -9.43
CA THR A 261 -0.98 9.53 -9.14
C THR A 261 -1.41 9.23 -7.72
N ILE A 262 -1.91 10.24 -7.01
CA ILE A 262 -2.63 10.10 -5.75
C ILE A 262 -4.11 10.38 -6.03
N LEU A 263 -4.98 9.40 -5.83
CA LEU A 263 -6.43 9.53 -6.03
C LEU A 263 -7.14 9.56 -4.68
N GLU A 264 -7.70 10.72 -4.32
CA GLU A 264 -8.60 10.82 -3.19
C GLU A 264 -9.91 10.11 -3.51
N ALA A 265 -10.44 9.37 -2.54
CA ALA A 265 -11.74 8.71 -2.65
C ALA A 265 -12.53 8.89 -1.35
N THR A 266 -13.73 9.47 -1.50
CA THR A 266 -14.67 9.75 -0.40
C THR A 266 -16.08 9.34 -0.81
N ALA A 267 -17.03 9.39 0.10
CA ALA A 267 -18.45 9.20 -0.24
C ALA A 267 -18.99 10.23 -1.25
N LYS A 268 -18.26 11.33 -1.49
CA LYS A 268 -18.62 12.37 -2.47
C LYS A 268 -18.02 12.12 -3.86
N GLY A 269 -17.21 11.07 -4.02
CA GLY A 269 -16.54 10.72 -5.27
C GLY A 269 -15.02 10.77 -5.17
N THR A 270 -14.37 10.78 -6.33
CA THR A 270 -12.92 10.74 -6.47
C THR A 270 -12.36 12.02 -7.08
N ARG A 271 -11.12 12.37 -6.73
CA ARG A 271 -10.35 13.42 -7.41
C ARG A 271 -8.85 13.12 -7.33
N VAL A 272 -8.11 13.55 -8.34
CA VAL A 272 -6.65 13.52 -8.29
C VAL A 272 -6.16 14.62 -7.35
N VAL A 273 -5.30 14.25 -6.39
CA VAL A 273 -4.64 15.19 -5.48
C VAL A 273 -3.48 15.84 -6.22
N PRO A 274 -3.41 17.19 -6.31
CA PRO A 274 -2.32 17.88 -6.98
C PRO A 274 -0.96 17.52 -6.42
N ALA A 275 0.07 17.53 -7.26
CA ALA A 275 1.45 17.23 -6.83
C ALA A 275 1.99 18.28 -5.85
N PHE A 276 1.57 19.54 -6.01
CA PHE A 276 1.99 20.64 -5.16
C PHE A 276 0.78 21.23 -4.45
N ASN A 277 0.88 21.38 -3.13
CA ASN A 277 -0.10 22.11 -2.31
C ASN A 277 0.19 23.62 -2.28
N ALA A 278 1.35 24.01 -2.78
CA ALA A 278 1.82 25.39 -2.99
C ALA A 278 2.45 25.47 -4.38
N PRO A 279 2.72 26.65 -4.94
CA PRO A 279 3.56 26.80 -6.11
C PRO A 279 4.87 26.02 -5.88
N PRO A 280 5.41 25.36 -6.92
CA PRO A 280 6.73 24.75 -6.79
C PRO A 280 7.74 25.82 -6.35
N PRO A 281 8.79 25.45 -5.61
CA PRO A 281 9.85 26.37 -5.27
C PRO A 281 10.38 27.05 -6.53
N ASP A 282 10.55 28.38 -6.45
CA ASP A 282 11.20 29.14 -7.52
C ASP A 282 12.69 28.79 -7.50
N ILE A 283 13.09 27.93 -8.43
CA ILE A 283 14.47 27.49 -8.54
C ILE A 283 15.05 28.25 -9.75
N GLU A 284 15.35 29.53 -9.54
CA GLU A 284 16.18 30.27 -10.46
C GLU A 284 17.61 29.72 -10.36
N ASP A 285 18.19 29.39 -11.51
CA ASP A 285 19.56 28.97 -11.73
C ASP A 285 20.05 27.64 -11.14
N GLY A 286 19.98 26.62 -11.96
CA GLY A 286 20.96 25.53 -12.09
C GLY A 286 21.27 24.65 -10.87
N GLY A 287 20.98 25.05 -9.68
CA GLY A 287 21.43 24.42 -8.44
C GLY A 287 20.95 22.96 -8.22
N ILE A 288 20.15 22.75 -7.22
CA ILE A 288 19.65 21.41 -6.82
C ILE A 288 18.87 20.73 -7.95
N SER A 289 18.13 21.47 -8.77
CA SER A 289 17.31 20.91 -9.86
C SER A 289 18.13 20.27 -10.98
N GLU A 290 19.27 20.86 -11.37
CA GLU A 290 20.16 20.23 -12.37
C GLU A 290 20.87 19.00 -11.81
N TYR A 291 21.29 19.07 -10.55
CA TYR A 291 21.87 17.93 -9.85
C TYR A 291 20.85 16.78 -9.76
N GLU A 292 19.63 17.04 -9.28
CA GLU A 292 18.55 16.04 -9.18
C GLU A 292 18.17 15.46 -10.55
N ALA A 293 18.10 16.28 -11.60
CA ALA A 293 17.84 15.80 -12.96
C ALA A 293 18.99 14.89 -13.47
N GLY A 294 20.23 15.19 -13.11
CA GLY A 294 21.40 14.36 -13.41
C GLY A 294 21.34 13.01 -12.70
N VAL A 295 21.06 13.02 -11.39
CA VAL A 295 20.93 11.82 -10.57
C VAL A 295 19.73 10.98 -11.05
N SER A 296 18.59 11.59 -11.37
CA SER A 296 17.42 10.88 -11.90
C SER A 296 17.76 10.14 -13.19
N ARG A 297 18.38 10.78 -14.15
CA ARG A 297 18.81 10.13 -15.41
C ARG A 297 19.77 8.95 -15.17
N GLN A 298 20.68 9.09 -14.22
CA GLN A 298 21.62 8.02 -13.86
C GLN A 298 20.89 6.79 -13.29
N TRP A 299 19.96 7.00 -12.38
CA TRP A 299 19.17 5.92 -11.81
C TRP A 299 18.21 5.28 -12.82
N GLU A 300 17.55 6.08 -13.66
CA GLU A 300 16.72 5.57 -14.75
C GLU A 300 17.49 4.63 -15.68
N LYS A 301 18.70 5.05 -16.08
CA LYS A 301 19.60 4.21 -16.88
C LYS A 301 19.93 2.91 -16.16
N LYS A 302 20.34 2.99 -14.90
CA LYS A 302 20.71 1.81 -14.09
C LYS A 302 19.54 0.83 -13.93
N ILE A 303 18.35 1.31 -13.63
CA ILE A 303 17.16 0.46 -13.48
C ILE A 303 16.79 -0.20 -14.80
N THR A 304 16.91 0.54 -15.92
CA THR A 304 16.62 0.02 -17.26
C THR A 304 17.62 -1.07 -17.69
N GLU A 305 18.91 -0.88 -17.42
CA GLU A 305 19.97 -1.77 -17.88
C GLU A 305 20.18 -2.98 -16.95
N GLU A 306 20.15 -2.76 -15.62
CA GLU A 306 20.55 -3.74 -14.61
C GLU A 306 19.39 -4.29 -13.78
N GLY A 307 18.26 -3.57 -13.74
CA GLY A 307 17.18 -3.83 -12.79
C GLY A 307 17.54 -3.43 -11.36
N LEU A 308 16.58 -3.54 -10.45
CA LEU A 308 16.80 -3.35 -9.01
C LEU A 308 17.24 -4.68 -8.39
N LYS A 309 18.38 -4.68 -7.73
CA LYS A 309 18.89 -5.81 -6.93
C LYS A 309 18.50 -5.60 -5.47
N VAL A 310 17.85 -6.60 -4.82
CA VAL A 310 17.36 -6.54 -3.43
C VAL A 310 17.84 -7.72 -2.59
#